data_b47865d8fa2aecf87515b1769c2986ef
#
_entry.id   b47865d8fa2aecf87515b1769c2986ef
#
_cell.length_a   1.000
_cell.length_b   1.000
_cell.length_c   1.000
_cell.angle_alpha   90.00
_cell.angle_beta   90.00
_cell.angle_gamma   90.00
#
_symmetry.space_group_name_H-M   'P 1'
#
loop_
_entity.id
_entity.type
_entity.pdbx_description
1 polymer ?
#
loop_
_entity_poly.entity_id
_entity_poly.type
_entity_poly.pdbx_seq_one_letter_code
_entity_poly.pdbx_strand_id
1 'polypeptide(L)' 'LTVAVSYVSFRFPRTRPLLEGQPLVVIQDGEVLENNIRRERLTREELAEAARLQQISSLTDVSWAILEKSGQISFIKKN' A
#
# COMPACT_ATOMS: atom_id res chain seq x y z
N LEU A 1 -18.17 2.90 -21.76
CA LEU A 1 -16.93 2.31 -21.28
C LEU A 1 -16.77 2.50 -19.81
N THR A 2 -16.60 1.42 -19.12
CA THR A 2 -16.46 1.46 -17.69
C THR A 2 -14.99 1.59 -17.34
N VAL A 3 -14.68 2.58 -16.54
CA VAL A 3 -13.34 2.69 -16.00
C VAL A 3 -13.29 1.75 -14.80
N ALA A 4 -12.57 0.69 -14.96
CA ALA A 4 -12.41 -0.26 -13.88
C ALA A 4 -11.31 0.26 -12.96
N VAL A 5 -11.69 0.64 -11.78
CA VAL A 5 -10.69 0.91 -10.76
C VAL A 5 -10.38 -0.41 -10.10
N SER A 6 -9.20 -0.92 -10.35
CA SER A 6 -8.78 -2.17 -9.74
C SER A 6 -8.39 -1.88 -8.31
N TYR A 7 -9.20 -2.35 -7.40
CA TYR A 7 -8.88 -2.27 -5.99
C TYR A 7 -8.45 -3.64 -5.53
N VAL A 8 -7.18 -3.75 -5.19
CA VAL A 8 -6.61 -5.03 -4.77
C VAL A 8 -6.20 -4.91 -3.32
N SER A 9 -6.67 -5.84 -2.53
CA SER A 9 -6.37 -5.88 -1.12
C SER A 9 -5.43 -7.06 -0.87
N PHE A 10 -4.35 -6.81 -0.19
CA PHE A 10 -3.36 -7.84 0.10
C PHE A 10 -3.01 -7.80 1.57
N ARG A 11 -3.10 -8.97 2.21
CA ARG A 11 -2.72 -9.06 3.62
C ARG A 11 -1.23 -9.35 3.71
N PHE A 12 -0.50 -8.32 4.05
CA PHE A 12 0.94 -8.47 4.28
C PHE A 12 1.12 -9.00 5.70
N PRO A 13 2.00 -9.99 5.91
CA PRO A 13 2.14 -10.62 7.23
C PRO A 13 2.88 -9.70 8.20
N ARG A 14 2.17 -8.76 8.73
CA ARG A 14 2.70 -7.90 9.77
C ARG A 14 2.18 -8.37 11.10
N THR A 15 3.08 -8.42 12.10
CA THR A 15 2.69 -8.84 13.42
C THR A 15 2.27 -7.68 14.30
N ARG A 16 2.47 -6.44 13.83
CA ARG A 16 2.19 -5.26 14.62
C ARG A 16 0.96 -4.54 14.11
N PRO A 17 0.05 -4.14 15.00
CA PRO A 17 -1.04 -3.26 14.58
C PRO A 17 -0.51 -1.87 14.28
N LEU A 18 -1.33 -1.06 13.64
CA LEU A 18 -0.98 0.33 13.39
C LEU A 18 -0.88 1.05 14.72
N LEU A 19 0.10 1.94 14.83
CA LEU A 19 0.33 2.67 16.07
C LEU A 19 -0.87 3.53 16.45
N GLU A 20 -1.53 4.11 15.46
CA GLU A 20 -2.66 4.99 15.73
C GLU A 20 -4.01 4.31 15.53
N GLY A 21 -4.00 3.04 15.10
CA GLY A 21 -5.22 2.31 14.90
C GLY A 21 -6.12 2.83 13.79
N GLN A 22 -5.59 3.61 12.87
CA GLN A 22 -6.34 4.18 11.76
C GLN A 22 -5.63 3.87 10.44
N PRO A 23 -6.38 3.74 9.35
CA PRO A 23 -5.75 3.54 8.05
C PRO A 23 -4.78 4.68 7.73
N LEU A 24 -3.69 4.34 7.08
CA LEU A 24 -2.64 5.31 6.79
C LEU A 24 -2.26 5.20 5.33
N VAL A 25 -2.35 6.31 4.60
CA VAL A 25 -1.94 6.34 3.20
C VAL A 25 -0.41 6.26 3.16
N VAL A 26 0.10 5.30 2.39
CA VAL A 26 1.54 5.11 2.28
C VAL A 26 2.07 5.38 0.88
N ILE A 27 1.19 5.35 -0.14
CA ILE A 27 1.55 5.78 -1.49
C ILE A 27 0.43 6.67 -1.98
N GLN A 28 0.79 7.81 -2.56
CA GLN A 28 -0.16 8.73 -3.13
C GLN A 28 0.34 9.14 -4.50
N ASP A 29 -0.46 8.84 -5.51
CA ASP A 29 -0.15 9.23 -6.90
C ASP A 29 1.22 8.72 -7.34
N GLY A 30 1.53 7.49 -6.98
CA GLY A 30 2.77 6.85 -7.38
C GLY A 30 3.97 7.20 -6.53
N GLU A 31 3.80 8.02 -5.52
CA GLU A 31 4.89 8.44 -4.66
C GLU A 31 4.75 7.86 -3.27
N VAL A 32 5.83 7.28 -2.79
CA VAL A 32 5.86 6.73 -1.44
C VAL A 32 5.94 7.88 -0.44
N LEU A 33 5.04 7.84 0.53
CA LEU A 33 5.04 8.85 1.60
C LEU A 33 5.99 8.38 2.69
N GLU A 34 7.24 8.81 2.61
CA GLU A 34 8.31 8.28 3.45
C GLU A 34 8.04 8.45 4.95
N ASN A 35 7.50 9.60 5.32
CA ASN A 35 7.22 9.83 6.73
C ASN A 35 6.20 8.85 7.28
N ASN A 36 5.22 8.50 6.45
CA ASN A 36 4.16 7.60 6.88
C ASN A 36 4.66 6.17 7.02
N ILE A 37 5.46 5.70 6.05
CA ILE A 37 5.97 4.34 6.16
C ILE A 37 6.97 4.23 7.31
N ARG A 38 7.76 5.29 7.54
CA ARG A 38 8.71 5.28 8.63
C ARG A 38 8.02 5.23 9.98
N ARG A 39 6.90 5.94 10.10
CA ARG A 39 6.11 5.94 11.33
C ARG A 39 5.68 4.52 11.71
N GLU A 40 5.31 3.73 10.71
CA GLU A 40 4.83 2.37 10.95
C GLU A 40 5.93 1.33 10.77
N ARG A 41 7.18 1.78 10.61
CA ARG A 41 8.33 0.88 10.44
C ARG A 41 8.18 -0.02 9.24
N LEU A 42 7.53 0.49 8.20
CA LEU A 42 7.36 -0.21 6.95
C LEU A 42 8.45 0.26 6.01
N THR A 43 9.09 -0.66 5.30
CA THR A 43 10.16 -0.30 4.38
C THR A 43 9.65 -0.25 2.96
N ARG A 44 10.40 0.45 2.10
CA ARG A 44 10.05 0.47 0.67
C ARG A 44 10.12 -0.93 0.08
N GLU A 45 11.06 -1.74 0.55
CA GLU A 45 11.19 -3.12 0.08
C GLU A 45 9.95 -3.93 0.42
N GLU A 46 9.41 -3.73 1.62
CA GLU A 46 8.19 -4.42 2.01
C GLU A 46 7.00 -3.99 1.15
N LEU A 47 6.91 -2.68 0.85
CA LEU A 47 5.86 -2.20 -0.04
C LEU A 47 6.02 -2.79 -1.43
N ALA A 48 7.25 -2.83 -1.94
CA ALA A 48 7.50 -3.37 -3.27
C ALA A 48 7.17 -4.85 -3.32
N GLU A 49 7.50 -5.58 -2.27
CA GLU A 49 7.18 -7.01 -2.21
C GLU A 49 5.67 -7.22 -2.23
N ALA A 50 4.94 -6.46 -1.42
CA ALA A 50 3.50 -6.59 -1.38
C ALA A 50 2.88 -6.26 -2.75
N ALA A 51 3.42 -5.24 -3.42
CA ALA A 51 2.94 -4.87 -4.74
C ALA A 51 3.20 -5.97 -5.75
N ARG A 52 4.40 -6.56 -5.73
CA ARG A 52 4.72 -7.65 -6.66
C ARG A 52 3.81 -8.84 -6.47
N LEU A 53 3.43 -9.15 -5.24
CA LEU A 53 2.51 -10.24 -4.98
C LEU A 53 1.13 -9.95 -5.54
N GLN A 54 0.83 -8.70 -5.82
CA GLN A 54 -0.42 -8.29 -6.46
C GLN A 54 -0.23 -7.99 -7.94
N GLN A 55 0.87 -8.46 -8.53
CA GLN A 55 1.15 -8.31 -9.96
C GLN A 55 1.40 -6.85 -10.35
N ILE A 56 1.87 -6.05 -9.41
CA ILE A 56 2.24 -4.66 -9.67
C ILE A 56 3.76 -4.60 -9.70
N SER A 57 4.32 -4.30 -10.87
CA SER A 57 5.76 -4.38 -11.06
C SER A 57 6.51 -3.17 -10.52
N SER A 58 5.83 -2.03 -10.38
CA SER A 58 6.48 -0.80 -9.92
C SER A 58 5.55 -0.03 -9.01
N LEU A 59 6.10 0.56 -7.96
CA LEU A 59 5.30 1.38 -7.05
C LEU A 59 4.78 2.64 -7.74
N THR A 60 5.43 3.07 -8.82
CA THR A 60 4.93 4.23 -9.57
C THR A 60 3.64 3.92 -10.31
N ASP A 61 3.30 2.65 -10.47
CA ASP A 61 2.04 2.26 -11.09
C ASP A 61 0.88 2.26 -10.10
N VAL A 62 1.14 2.59 -8.86
CA VAL A 62 0.13 2.59 -7.81
C VAL A 62 -0.40 4.01 -7.65
N SER A 63 -1.71 4.15 -7.78
CA SER A 63 -2.34 5.45 -7.54
C SER A 63 -2.39 5.73 -6.04
N TRP A 64 -2.84 4.75 -5.28
CA TRP A 64 -2.93 4.85 -3.83
C TRP A 64 -2.56 3.53 -3.20
N ALA A 65 -1.91 3.59 -2.07
CA ALA A 65 -1.73 2.42 -1.23
C ALA A 65 -2.04 2.83 0.20
N ILE A 66 -2.82 2.01 0.86
CA ILE A 66 -3.31 2.32 2.20
C ILE A 66 -2.98 1.16 3.11
N LEU A 67 -2.29 1.46 4.20
CA LEU A 67 -2.03 0.48 5.23
C LEU A 67 -3.23 0.48 6.17
N GLU A 68 -3.97 -0.63 6.14
CA GLU A 68 -5.21 -0.74 6.90
C GLU A 68 -4.92 -1.10 8.35
N LYS A 69 -5.93 -0.92 9.19
CA LYS A 69 -5.80 -1.21 10.62
C LYS A 69 -5.36 -2.64 10.88
N SER A 70 -5.79 -3.55 10.03
CA SER A 70 -5.49 -4.98 10.19
C SER A 70 -4.08 -5.35 9.79
N GLY A 71 -3.33 -4.41 9.20
CA GLY A 71 -2.02 -4.71 8.65
C GLY A 71 -2.06 -5.05 7.18
N GLN A 72 -3.24 -5.14 6.57
CA GLN A 72 -3.36 -5.31 5.14
C GLN A 72 -2.93 -4.04 4.43
N ILE A 73 -2.38 -4.22 3.23
CA ILE A 73 -2.07 -3.08 2.39
C ILE A 73 -2.98 -3.16 1.18
N SER A 74 -3.76 -2.11 0.98
CA SER A 74 -4.67 -2.01 -0.16
C SER A 74 -4.01 -1.20 -1.25
N PHE A 75 -3.99 -1.72 -2.46
CA PHE A 75 -3.37 -1.05 -3.61
C PHE A 75 -4.45 -0.69 -4.62
N ILE A 76 -4.40 0.55 -5.09
CA ILE A 76 -5.25 1.00 -6.17
C ILE A 76 -4.32 1.38 -7.31
N LYS A 77 -4.40 0.63 -8.40
CA LYS A 77 -3.50 0.82 -9.53
C LYS A 77 -3.93 2.01 -10.37
N LYS A 78 -2.96 2.62 -11.02
CA LYS A 78 -3.26 3.62 -12.05
C LYS A 78 -3.86 2.96 -13.27
N ASN A 79 -4.70 3.70 -13.93
CA ASN A 79 -5.26 3.25 -15.19
C ASN A 79 -4.32 3.54 -16.35
#